data_d64aea8bdb4fd84db99b00727a23d595
#
_entry.id   d64aea8bdb4fd84db99b00727a23d595
#
_cell.length_a   1.000
_cell.length_b   1.000
_cell.length_c   1.000
_cell.angle_alpha   90.00
_cell.angle_beta   90.00
_cell.angle_gamma   90.00
#
_symmetry.space_group_name_H-M   'P 1'
#
loop_
_entity.id
_entity.type
_entity.pdbx_description
1 polymer ?
#
loop_
_entity_poly.entity_id
_entity_poly.type
_entity_poly.pdbx_seq_one_letter_code
_entity_poly.pdbx_strand_id
1 'polypeptide(L)'
;MQKQIFCQKDKELSKAEYERLLKVARDKKNERLYLVMQTICSTGIRVSELKFITVDAVMSGRAQVRLKGKIRMILLTKELCNILKRYIREQKLTSGSVFVTRKGKPLDRFSIWKAMKSLCESAGVEKEKVFPHNLRHLFARTYYSLQKDIVRLADILGHSSINTTRIYTIEDGDIHRRQMQRLGLVRMQN
;
A
#
# COMPACT_ATOMS: atom_id res chain seq x y z
N MET A 1 19.67 23.40 6.84
CA MET A 1 19.66 22.14 7.62
C MET A 1 18.99 21.07 6.80
N GLN A 2 19.74 20.18 6.16
CA GLN A 2 19.16 19.00 5.52
C GLN A 2 18.73 18.04 6.64
N LYS A 3 17.42 17.83 6.79
CA LYS A 3 16.91 16.71 7.58
C LYS A 3 17.41 15.43 6.90
N GLN A 4 18.41 14.77 7.49
CA GLN A 4 18.75 13.40 7.15
C GLN A 4 17.48 12.56 7.41
N ILE A 5 16.79 12.20 6.33
CA ILE A 5 15.67 11.28 6.38
C ILE A 5 16.31 9.89 6.48
N PHE A 6 16.70 9.48 7.68
CA PHE A 6 17.03 8.10 7.96
C PHE A 6 15.75 7.29 7.76
N CYS A 7 15.68 6.58 6.65
CA CYS A 7 14.70 5.52 6.49
C CYS A 7 15.10 4.43 7.49
N GLN A 8 14.38 4.34 8.61
CA GLN A 8 14.60 3.27 9.59
C GLN A 8 14.09 1.97 8.97
N LYS A 9 14.96 1.27 8.22
CA LYS A 9 14.65 -0.02 7.57
C LYS A 9 14.06 -1.03 8.58
N ASP A 10 14.45 -0.91 9.84
CA ASP A 10 14.02 -1.81 10.91
C ASP A 10 12.52 -1.68 11.26
N LYS A 11 11.89 -0.55 10.91
CA LYS A 11 10.45 -0.32 11.13
C LYS A 11 9.58 -0.55 9.89
N GLU A 12 10.18 -1.01 8.81
CA GLU A 12 9.46 -1.28 7.57
C GLU A 12 8.89 -2.70 7.52
N LEU A 13 7.68 -2.82 6.99
CA LEU A 13 7.05 -4.12 6.75
C LEU A 13 7.64 -4.73 5.47
N SER A 14 8.21 -5.94 5.57
CA SER A 14 8.67 -6.69 4.41
C SER A 14 7.52 -7.42 3.69
N LYS A 15 7.76 -7.86 2.45
CA LYS A 15 6.78 -8.66 1.69
C LYS A 15 6.48 -9.98 2.39
N ALA A 16 7.48 -10.67 2.94
CA ALA A 16 7.29 -11.91 3.67
C ALA A 16 6.46 -11.72 4.96
N GLU A 17 6.70 -10.63 5.71
CA GLU A 17 5.89 -10.29 6.88
C GLU A 17 4.44 -9.99 6.50
N TYR A 18 4.22 -9.26 5.41
CA TYR A 18 2.89 -9.00 4.88
C TYR A 18 2.16 -10.29 4.49
N GLU A 19 2.83 -11.23 3.83
CA GLU A 19 2.26 -12.52 3.45
C GLU A 19 1.85 -13.36 4.68
N ARG A 20 2.66 -13.34 5.76
CA ARG A 20 2.30 -13.98 7.03
C ARG A 20 1.07 -13.34 7.67
N LEU A 21 0.97 -12.01 7.67
CA LEU A 21 -0.23 -11.31 8.16
C LEU A 21 -1.48 -11.69 7.37
N LEU A 22 -1.37 -11.78 6.04
CA LEU A 22 -2.48 -12.21 5.19
C LEU A 22 -2.90 -13.65 5.50
N LYS A 23 -1.94 -14.56 5.67
CA LYS A 23 -2.23 -15.95 6.04
C LYS A 23 -2.99 -16.02 7.36
N VAL A 24 -2.51 -15.35 8.40
CA VAL A 24 -3.18 -15.33 9.71
C VAL A 24 -4.59 -14.71 9.63
N ALA A 25 -4.77 -13.65 8.85
CA ALA A 25 -6.10 -13.06 8.67
C ALA A 25 -7.08 -14.06 8.01
N ARG A 26 -6.60 -14.86 7.05
CA ARG A 26 -7.38 -15.91 6.39
C ARG A 26 -7.70 -17.06 7.35
N ASP A 27 -6.70 -17.55 8.10
CA ASP A 27 -6.85 -18.65 9.07
C ASP A 27 -7.85 -18.29 10.17
N LYS A 28 -7.86 -17.03 10.60
CA LYS A 28 -8.85 -16.47 11.54
C LYS A 28 -10.21 -16.14 10.90
N LYS A 29 -10.43 -16.49 9.63
CA LYS A 29 -11.66 -16.19 8.86
C LYS A 29 -12.04 -14.71 8.86
N ASN A 30 -11.06 -13.81 9.02
CA ASN A 30 -11.26 -12.37 8.96
C ASN A 30 -11.07 -11.85 7.51
N GLU A 31 -11.96 -12.28 6.63
CA GLU A 31 -11.88 -11.98 5.20
C GLU A 31 -11.88 -10.47 4.93
N ARG A 32 -12.70 -9.71 5.67
CA ARG A 32 -12.74 -8.25 5.53
C ARG A 32 -11.37 -7.62 5.77
N LEU A 33 -10.68 -7.98 6.86
CA LEU A 33 -9.35 -7.45 7.16
C LEU A 33 -8.32 -7.90 6.12
N TYR A 34 -8.38 -9.15 5.69
CA TYR A 34 -7.57 -9.69 4.62
C TYR A 34 -7.68 -8.86 3.34
N LEU A 35 -8.92 -8.54 2.91
CA LEU A 35 -9.17 -7.74 1.71
C LEU A 35 -8.79 -6.25 1.90
N VAL A 36 -8.99 -5.68 3.08
CA VAL A 36 -8.53 -4.33 3.41
C VAL A 36 -7.00 -4.22 3.24
N MET A 37 -6.25 -5.17 3.81
CA MET A 37 -4.79 -5.18 3.69
C MET A 37 -4.34 -5.35 2.23
N GLN A 38 -4.97 -6.25 1.47
CA GLN A 38 -4.66 -6.41 0.05
C GLN A 38 -4.97 -5.15 -0.76
N THR A 39 -6.13 -4.52 -0.51
CA THR A 39 -6.52 -3.31 -1.23
C THR A 39 -5.52 -2.18 -1.01
N ILE A 40 -5.11 -1.94 0.24
CA ILE A 40 -4.10 -0.91 0.54
C ILE A 40 -2.75 -1.26 -0.12
N CYS A 41 -2.31 -2.51 0.02
CA CYS A 41 -0.99 -2.96 -0.46
C CYS A 41 -0.91 -3.08 -1.99
N SER A 42 -2.03 -3.26 -2.70
CA SER A 42 -2.03 -3.39 -4.17
C SER A 42 -2.31 -2.08 -4.90
N THR A 43 -2.89 -1.08 -4.22
CA THR A 43 -3.26 0.21 -4.83
C THR A 43 -2.49 1.40 -4.26
N GLY A 44 -1.82 1.22 -3.13
CA GLY A 44 -1.12 2.29 -2.44
C GLY A 44 -2.02 3.38 -1.87
N ILE A 45 -3.33 3.15 -1.71
CA ILE A 45 -4.26 4.15 -1.14
C ILE A 45 -3.99 4.42 0.33
N ARG A 46 -4.42 5.59 0.80
CA ARG A 46 -4.46 5.88 2.24
C ARG A 46 -5.63 5.15 2.90
N VAL A 47 -5.48 4.75 4.14
CA VAL A 47 -6.56 4.09 4.89
C VAL A 47 -7.86 4.92 4.92
N SER A 48 -7.77 6.24 4.96
CA SER A 48 -8.93 7.15 4.89
C SER A 48 -9.62 7.16 3.52
N GLU A 49 -8.95 6.66 2.48
CA GLU A 49 -9.46 6.56 1.11
C GLU A 49 -10.20 5.25 0.85
N LEU A 50 -10.13 4.25 1.75
CA LEU A 50 -10.86 2.99 1.62
C LEU A 50 -12.36 3.16 1.42
N LYS A 51 -12.95 4.20 1.97
CA LYS A 51 -14.37 4.53 1.78
C LYS A 51 -14.77 4.78 0.32
N PHE A 52 -13.81 5.14 -0.54
CA PHE A 52 -14.02 5.35 -1.96
C PHE A 52 -13.91 4.06 -2.80
N ILE A 53 -13.51 2.94 -2.17
CA ILE A 53 -13.63 1.63 -2.78
C ILE A 53 -15.10 1.19 -2.62
N THR A 54 -15.90 1.62 -3.55
CA THR A 54 -17.35 1.36 -3.60
C THR A 54 -17.66 0.16 -4.49
N VAL A 55 -18.89 -0.34 -4.40
CA VAL A 55 -19.37 -1.39 -5.31
C VAL A 55 -19.16 -0.97 -6.77
N ASP A 56 -19.56 0.27 -7.14
CA ASP A 56 -19.40 0.80 -8.50
C ASP A 56 -17.91 0.91 -8.90
N ALA A 57 -17.06 1.32 -7.96
CA ALA A 57 -15.61 1.39 -8.19
C ALA A 57 -15.03 0.01 -8.51
N VAL A 58 -15.47 -1.04 -7.81
CA VAL A 58 -15.04 -2.42 -8.07
C VAL A 58 -15.58 -2.94 -9.41
N MET A 59 -16.81 -2.59 -9.77
CA MET A 59 -17.38 -2.99 -11.05
C MET A 59 -16.68 -2.32 -12.23
N SER A 60 -16.35 -1.03 -12.11
CA SER A 60 -15.67 -0.25 -13.16
C SER A 60 -14.12 -0.42 -13.17
N GLY A 61 -13.53 -1.05 -12.15
CA GLY A 61 -12.08 -1.21 -12.02
C GLY A 61 -11.34 0.08 -11.63
N ARG A 62 -12.04 1.13 -11.21
CA ARG A 62 -11.45 2.43 -10.84
C ARG A 62 -12.26 3.14 -9.77
N ALA A 63 -11.59 3.75 -8.81
CA ALA A 63 -12.20 4.57 -7.77
C ALA A 63 -11.76 6.04 -7.93
N GLN A 64 -12.68 6.97 -7.74
CA GLN A 64 -12.39 8.39 -7.74
C GLN A 64 -12.31 8.92 -6.32
N VAL A 65 -11.15 9.42 -5.93
CA VAL A 65 -10.96 10.05 -4.63
C VAL A 65 -11.02 11.57 -4.79
N ARG A 66 -11.90 12.20 -4.03
CA ARG A 66 -12.00 13.66 -3.94
C ARG A 66 -11.59 14.11 -2.54
N LEU A 67 -10.46 14.79 -2.42
CA LEU A 67 -9.96 15.32 -1.16
C LEU A 67 -9.38 16.72 -1.37
N LYS A 68 -9.82 17.67 -0.57
CA LYS A 68 -9.33 19.08 -0.56
C LYS A 68 -9.26 19.69 -1.97
N GLY A 69 -10.33 19.55 -2.76
CA GLY A 69 -10.41 20.10 -4.13
C GLY A 69 -9.61 19.34 -5.20
N LYS A 70 -8.83 18.34 -4.83
CA LYS A 70 -8.08 17.50 -5.78
C LYS A 70 -8.83 16.21 -6.07
N ILE A 71 -8.84 15.84 -7.34
CA ILE A 71 -9.40 14.58 -7.82
C ILE A 71 -8.24 13.66 -8.19
N ARG A 72 -8.27 12.43 -7.68
CA ARG A 72 -7.32 11.39 -8.05
C ARG A 72 -8.06 10.12 -8.42
N MET A 73 -7.62 9.47 -9.49
CA MET A 73 -8.10 8.16 -9.88
C MET A 73 -7.24 7.07 -9.25
N ILE A 74 -7.87 6.07 -8.65
CA ILE A 74 -7.24 4.85 -8.18
C ILE A 74 -7.62 3.74 -9.14
N LEU A 75 -6.62 3.06 -9.71
CA LEU A 75 -6.83 1.90 -10.56
C LEU A 75 -6.83 0.64 -9.71
N LEU A 76 -7.81 -0.23 -9.94
CA LEU A 76 -7.92 -1.54 -9.32
C LEU A 76 -7.52 -2.60 -10.34
N THR A 77 -6.63 -3.50 -9.96
CA THR A 77 -6.24 -4.60 -10.87
C THR A 77 -7.41 -5.56 -11.06
N LYS A 78 -7.39 -6.32 -12.16
CA LYS A 78 -8.44 -7.32 -12.46
C LYS A 78 -8.55 -8.35 -11.33
N GLU A 79 -7.43 -8.79 -10.79
CA GLU A 79 -7.35 -9.77 -9.69
C GLU A 79 -8.02 -9.21 -8.43
N LEU A 80 -7.69 -7.97 -8.05
CA LEU A 80 -8.33 -7.30 -6.90
C LEU A 80 -9.82 -7.15 -7.12
N CYS A 81 -10.25 -6.71 -8.30
CA CYS A 81 -11.67 -6.60 -8.62
C CYS A 81 -12.39 -7.94 -8.50
N ASN A 82 -11.80 -9.04 -8.98
CA ASN A 82 -12.41 -10.36 -8.91
C ASN A 82 -12.65 -10.83 -7.48
N ILE A 83 -11.65 -10.68 -6.60
CA ILE A 83 -11.82 -11.06 -5.19
C ILE A 83 -12.80 -10.14 -4.46
N LEU A 84 -12.80 -8.84 -4.74
CA LEU A 84 -13.76 -7.91 -4.16
C LEU A 84 -15.19 -8.14 -4.65
N LYS A 85 -15.40 -8.48 -5.93
CA LYS A 85 -16.72 -8.86 -6.48
C LYS A 85 -17.29 -10.09 -5.78
N ARG A 86 -16.46 -11.08 -5.48
CA ARG A 86 -16.88 -12.24 -4.69
C ARG A 86 -17.34 -11.81 -3.30
N TYR A 87 -16.53 -11.03 -2.60
CA TYR A 87 -16.83 -10.51 -1.27
C TYR A 87 -18.14 -9.67 -1.26
N ILE A 88 -18.32 -8.78 -2.24
CA ILE A 88 -19.53 -7.98 -2.42
C ILE A 88 -20.78 -8.88 -2.49
N ARG A 89 -20.71 -9.96 -3.28
CA ARG A 89 -21.84 -10.92 -3.41
C ARG A 89 -22.11 -11.67 -2.11
N GLU A 90 -21.06 -12.15 -1.43
CA GLU A 90 -21.17 -12.88 -0.16
C GLU A 90 -21.74 -12.00 0.96
N GLN A 91 -21.34 -10.70 0.99
CA GLN A 91 -21.86 -9.74 1.95
C GLN A 91 -23.18 -9.08 1.52
N LYS A 92 -23.73 -9.43 0.35
CA LYS A 92 -24.97 -8.89 -0.24
C LYS A 92 -24.95 -7.37 -0.33
N LEU A 93 -23.80 -6.77 -0.65
CA LEU A 93 -23.66 -5.33 -0.81
C LEU A 93 -24.21 -4.90 -2.17
N THR A 94 -25.10 -3.94 -2.19
CA THR A 94 -25.73 -3.42 -3.42
C THR A 94 -25.15 -2.08 -3.87
N SER A 95 -24.65 -1.28 -2.93
CA SER A 95 -24.11 0.06 -3.21
C SER A 95 -23.19 0.54 -2.08
N GLY A 96 -22.55 1.67 -2.27
CA GLY A 96 -21.71 2.33 -1.25
C GLY A 96 -20.35 1.67 -1.06
N SER A 97 -19.68 1.96 0.07
CA SER A 97 -18.35 1.45 0.39
C SER A 97 -18.36 -0.07 0.59
N VAL A 98 -17.37 -0.77 0.03
CA VAL A 98 -17.20 -2.22 0.19
C VAL A 98 -16.78 -2.59 1.63
N PHE A 99 -16.01 -1.73 2.27
CA PHE A 99 -15.49 -1.98 3.61
C PHE A 99 -16.28 -1.25 4.68
N VAL A 100 -17.31 -1.91 5.18
CA VAL A 100 -18.24 -1.35 6.16
C VAL A 100 -18.24 -2.14 7.48
N THR A 101 -18.66 -1.47 8.54
CA THR A 101 -18.98 -2.09 9.83
C THR A 101 -20.27 -2.91 9.73
N ARG A 102 -20.61 -3.68 10.77
CA ARG A 102 -21.92 -4.37 10.85
C ARG A 102 -23.12 -3.40 10.77
N LYS A 103 -22.92 -2.11 11.11
CA LYS A 103 -23.94 -1.05 11.03
C LYS A 103 -23.94 -0.31 9.67
N GLY A 104 -23.25 -0.82 8.65
CA GLY A 104 -23.18 -0.22 7.31
C GLY A 104 -22.30 1.04 7.20
N LYS A 105 -21.63 1.49 8.26
CA LYS A 105 -20.74 2.66 8.22
C LYS A 105 -19.36 2.26 7.69
N PRO A 106 -18.68 3.09 6.89
CA PRO A 106 -17.31 2.84 6.46
C PRO A 106 -16.39 2.55 7.65
N LEU A 107 -15.42 1.64 7.46
CA LEU A 107 -14.43 1.34 8.49
C LEU A 107 -13.58 2.56 8.82
N ASP A 108 -13.40 2.82 10.10
CA ASP A 108 -12.50 3.87 10.58
C ASP A 108 -11.05 3.37 10.67
N ARG A 109 -10.12 4.33 10.69
CA ARG A 109 -8.67 4.07 10.75
C ARG A 109 -8.27 3.27 12.00
N PHE A 110 -8.87 3.59 13.15
CA PHE A 110 -8.49 2.97 14.43
C PHE A 110 -8.92 1.51 14.48
N SER A 111 -10.14 1.20 14.02
CA SER A 111 -10.65 -0.17 13.93
C SER A 111 -9.77 -1.05 13.03
N ILE A 112 -9.35 -0.52 11.88
CA ILE A 112 -8.45 -1.22 10.96
C ILE A 112 -7.10 -1.46 11.64
N TRP A 113 -6.51 -0.41 12.22
CA TRP A 113 -5.22 -0.51 12.93
C TRP A 113 -5.27 -1.54 14.05
N LYS A 114 -6.30 -1.48 14.92
CA LYS A 114 -6.48 -2.44 16.02
C LYS A 114 -6.61 -3.88 15.51
N ALA A 115 -7.39 -4.09 14.45
CA ALA A 115 -7.55 -5.40 13.83
C ALA A 115 -6.24 -5.92 13.21
N MET A 116 -5.42 -5.05 12.58
CA MET A 116 -4.10 -5.43 12.08
C MET A 116 -3.15 -5.82 13.21
N LYS A 117 -3.14 -5.06 14.32
CA LYS A 117 -2.31 -5.36 15.51
C LYS A 117 -2.63 -6.71 16.12
N SER A 118 -3.89 -7.15 16.10
CA SER A 118 -4.28 -8.46 16.64
C SER A 118 -3.76 -9.67 15.85
N LEU A 119 -3.18 -9.43 14.66
CA LEU A 119 -2.55 -10.48 13.86
C LEU A 119 -1.08 -10.69 14.21
N CYS A 120 -0.41 -9.70 14.81
CA CYS A 120 1.05 -9.60 14.91
C CYS A 120 1.66 -10.82 15.59
N GLU A 121 1.15 -11.21 16.74
CA GLU A 121 1.65 -12.32 17.52
C GLU A 121 1.58 -13.64 16.74
N SER A 122 0.39 -13.97 16.21
CA SER A 122 0.18 -15.17 15.40
C SER A 122 0.98 -15.19 14.11
N ALA A 123 1.33 -14.00 13.56
CA ALA A 123 2.11 -13.86 12.33
C ALA A 123 3.62 -13.81 12.57
N GLY A 124 4.07 -13.72 13.83
CA GLY A 124 5.48 -13.51 14.16
C GLY A 124 6.02 -12.21 13.54
N VAL A 125 5.25 -11.12 13.65
CA VAL A 125 5.61 -9.80 13.10
C VAL A 125 5.57 -8.76 14.21
N GLU A 126 6.62 -7.94 14.29
CA GLU A 126 6.72 -6.87 15.26
C GLU A 126 5.55 -5.88 15.15
N LYS A 127 4.93 -5.55 16.29
CA LYS A 127 3.76 -4.65 16.32
C LYS A 127 4.07 -3.28 15.72
N GLU A 128 5.28 -2.78 15.92
CA GLU A 128 5.75 -1.47 15.46
C GLU A 128 5.74 -1.35 13.93
N LYS A 129 5.87 -2.47 13.21
CA LYS A 129 5.83 -2.53 11.74
C LYS A 129 4.41 -2.61 11.17
N VAL A 130 3.40 -3.00 11.99
CA VAL A 130 2.07 -3.34 11.49
C VAL A 130 1.09 -2.19 11.69
N PHE A 131 0.95 -1.37 10.66
CA PHE A 131 -0.05 -0.30 10.57
C PHE A 131 -0.34 0.03 9.09
N PRO A 132 -1.52 0.60 8.78
CA PRO A 132 -1.96 0.76 7.38
C PRO A 132 -0.99 1.53 6.49
N HIS A 133 -0.25 2.51 7.06
CA HIS A 133 0.71 3.30 6.28
C HIS A 133 1.89 2.44 5.80
N ASN A 134 2.34 1.44 6.58
CA ASN A 134 3.39 0.52 6.15
C ASN A 134 2.97 -0.40 5.00
N LEU A 135 1.68 -0.72 4.85
CA LEU A 135 1.19 -1.41 3.66
C LEU A 135 1.34 -0.54 2.41
N ARG A 136 1.04 0.75 2.53
CA ARG A 136 1.25 1.71 1.45
C ARG A 136 2.74 1.93 1.16
N HIS A 137 3.60 1.95 2.18
CA HIS A 137 5.05 1.98 2.01
C HIS A 137 5.55 0.74 1.27
N LEU A 138 5.06 -0.44 1.62
CA LEU A 138 5.41 -1.67 0.93
C LEU A 138 5.02 -1.61 -0.55
N PHE A 139 3.80 -1.15 -0.89
CA PHE A 139 3.40 -0.89 -2.27
C PHE A 139 4.40 0.04 -2.97
N ALA A 140 4.71 1.19 -2.37
CA ALA A 140 5.54 2.21 -2.99
C ALA A 140 6.96 1.70 -3.26
N ARG A 141 7.58 1.00 -2.31
CA ARG A 141 8.91 0.40 -2.49
C ARG A 141 8.90 -0.69 -3.55
N THR A 142 7.90 -1.57 -3.52
CA THR A 142 7.77 -2.63 -4.53
C THR A 142 7.59 -2.05 -5.92
N TYR A 143 6.71 -1.05 -6.07
CA TYR A 143 6.53 -0.37 -7.34
C TYR A 143 7.82 0.29 -7.83
N TYR A 144 8.49 1.07 -6.97
CA TYR A 144 9.72 1.76 -7.34
C TYR A 144 10.86 0.78 -7.67
N SER A 145 10.97 -0.34 -6.95
CA SER A 145 12.00 -1.34 -7.23
C SER A 145 11.86 -1.94 -8.63
N LEU A 146 10.64 -2.08 -9.13
CA LEU A 146 10.33 -2.65 -10.44
C LEU A 146 10.39 -1.62 -11.57
N GLN A 147 9.82 -0.43 -11.36
CA GLN A 147 9.60 0.54 -12.43
C GLN A 147 10.63 1.67 -12.45
N LYS A 148 11.28 1.96 -11.31
CA LYS A 148 12.25 3.07 -11.13
C LYS A 148 11.73 4.46 -11.56
N ASP A 149 10.42 4.61 -11.69
CA ASP A 149 9.75 5.84 -12.09
C ASP A 149 9.11 6.52 -10.87
N ILE A 150 9.82 7.51 -10.32
CA ILE A 150 9.39 8.25 -9.13
C ILE A 150 8.23 9.21 -9.43
N VAL A 151 8.17 9.75 -10.64
CA VAL A 151 7.12 10.71 -11.05
C VAL A 151 5.79 9.98 -11.10
N ARG A 152 5.75 8.86 -11.83
CA ARG A 152 4.56 8.02 -11.92
C ARG A 152 4.13 7.45 -10.56
N LEU A 153 5.10 7.09 -9.72
CA LEU A 153 4.79 6.65 -8.35
C LEU A 153 4.15 7.78 -7.53
N ALA A 154 4.65 9.02 -7.64
CA ALA A 154 4.07 10.18 -6.95
C ALA A 154 2.62 10.41 -7.39
N ASP A 155 2.33 10.30 -8.69
CA ASP A 155 0.98 10.43 -9.25
C ASP A 155 0.05 9.33 -8.72
N ILE A 156 0.48 8.07 -8.75
CA ILE A 156 -0.29 6.93 -8.23
C ILE A 156 -0.60 7.13 -6.75
N LEU A 157 0.37 7.56 -5.96
CA LEU A 157 0.19 7.82 -4.53
C LEU A 157 -0.62 9.10 -4.26
N GLY A 158 -0.75 9.99 -5.23
CA GLY A 158 -1.38 11.31 -5.06
C GLY A 158 -0.61 12.18 -4.09
N HIS A 159 0.71 12.25 -4.27
CA HIS A 159 1.56 13.20 -3.57
C HIS A 159 1.55 14.54 -4.30
N SER A 160 1.36 15.63 -3.56
CA SER A 160 1.42 17.00 -4.12
C SER A 160 2.85 17.46 -4.40
N SER A 161 3.83 16.79 -3.83
CA SER A 161 5.25 17.05 -4.04
C SER A 161 6.00 15.74 -4.22
N ILE A 162 6.84 15.67 -5.24
CA ILE A 162 7.72 14.53 -5.51
C ILE A 162 8.68 14.27 -4.35
N ASN A 163 9.02 15.31 -3.58
CA ASN A 163 9.88 15.17 -2.41
C ASN A 163 9.29 14.21 -1.36
N THR A 164 7.97 14.13 -1.25
CA THR A 164 7.30 13.13 -0.38
C THR A 164 7.53 11.71 -0.85
N THR A 165 7.78 11.51 -2.14
CA THR A 165 8.02 10.20 -2.75
C THR A 165 9.51 9.82 -2.71
N ARG A 166 10.42 10.79 -2.59
CA ARG A 166 11.88 10.54 -2.55
C ARG A 166 12.33 9.63 -1.42
N ILE A 167 11.55 9.52 -0.34
CA ILE A 167 11.83 8.57 0.75
C ILE A 167 11.94 7.11 0.27
N TYR A 168 11.29 6.78 -0.85
CA TYR A 168 11.32 5.43 -1.44
C TYR A 168 12.51 5.22 -2.41
N THR A 169 13.25 6.29 -2.72
CA THR A 169 14.39 6.26 -3.64
C THR A 169 15.72 6.33 -2.93
N ILE A 170 15.73 6.41 -1.59
CA ILE A 170 16.96 6.45 -0.81
C ILE A 170 17.62 5.07 -0.95
N GLU A 171 18.58 5.02 -1.86
CA GLU A 171 19.46 3.87 -2.11
C GLU A 171 20.74 4.07 -1.30
N ASP A 172 21.35 2.97 -0.90
CA ASP A 172 22.65 2.97 -0.24
C ASP A 172 23.72 3.50 -1.21
N GLY A 173 24.72 4.22 -0.71
CA GLY A 173 25.82 4.77 -1.52
C GLY A 173 26.54 3.70 -2.37
N ASP A 174 26.55 2.45 -1.92
CA ASP A 174 27.10 1.32 -2.68
C ASP A 174 26.28 0.99 -3.93
N ILE A 175 24.96 1.20 -3.93
CA ILE A 175 24.13 1.03 -5.11
C ILE A 175 24.48 2.11 -6.13
N HIS A 176 24.62 3.37 -5.70
CA HIS A 176 25.05 4.46 -6.58
C HIS A 176 26.43 4.22 -7.17
N ARG A 177 27.36 3.74 -6.36
CA ARG A 177 28.72 3.39 -6.82
C ARG A 177 28.68 2.33 -7.91
N ARG A 178 27.90 1.26 -7.73
CA ARG A 178 27.74 0.21 -8.74
C ARG A 178 27.09 0.73 -10.02
N GLN A 179 26.10 1.63 -9.89
CA GLN A 179 25.45 2.27 -11.05
C GLN A 179 26.48 3.14 -11.81
N MET A 180 27.29 3.93 -11.13
CA MET A 180 28.34 4.75 -11.73
C MET A 180 29.41 3.89 -12.42
N GLN A 181 29.82 2.77 -11.83
CA GLN A 181 30.75 1.82 -12.44
C GLN A 181 30.22 1.24 -13.75
N ARG A 182 28.90 0.96 -13.83
CA ARG A 182 28.28 0.45 -15.06
C ARG A 182 28.26 1.45 -16.20
N LEU A 183 28.46 2.74 -15.95
CA LEU A 183 28.54 3.75 -17.01
C LEU A 183 29.79 3.56 -17.89
N GLY A 184 30.84 2.90 -17.37
CA GLY A 184 32.05 2.59 -18.16
C GLY A 184 32.82 3.84 -18.64
N LEU A 185 32.66 4.96 -17.95
CA LEU A 185 33.27 6.24 -18.35
C LEU A 185 34.71 6.41 -17.88
N VAL A 186 35.19 5.54 -16.96
CA VAL A 186 36.60 5.54 -16.53
C VAL A 186 37.37 4.61 -17.44
N ARG A 187 38.41 5.15 -18.11
CA ARG A 187 39.37 4.35 -18.88
C ARG A 187 40.64 4.19 -18.04
N MET A 188 41.01 2.94 -17.80
CA MET A 188 42.31 2.63 -17.21
C MET A 188 43.39 2.91 -18.29
N GLN A 189 44.39 3.73 -17.96
CA GLN A 189 45.57 3.85 -18.80
C GLN A 189 46.40 2.57 -18.60
N ASN A 190 46.65 1.85 -19.68
CA ASN A 190 47.65 0.74 -19.70
C ASN A 190 49.05 1.31 -19.68
#